data_eda733ec05199e3f19a5c76c21c6a29d
#
_entry.id   eda733ec05199e3f19a5c76c21c6a29d
#
_cell.length_a   1.000
_cell.length_b   1.000
_cell.length_c   1.000
_cell.angle_alpha   90.00
_cell.angle_beta   90.00
_cell.angle_gamma   90.00
#
_symmetry.space_group_name_H-M   'P 1'
#
loop_
_entity.id
_entity.type
_entity.pdbx_description
1 polymer ?
#
loop_
_entity_poly.entity_id
_entity_poly.type
_entity_poly.pdbx_seq_one_letter_code
_entity_poly.pdbx_strand_id
1 'polypeptide(L)'
;VLSWFAVMTKPRLEGQAQICLGRQGFECLFPRVRRSVRAATGMIVRTESLFPRYVFIRSDPSLQSLAPVRSTRGVSSLVRFGGEPACVPEEVIERICQRMDPDDGFVKLIAPDLHPGVPVRINEGAFSGLDAIFVAHHPDQRVRLLLSMLGSEREILLPRSALGARI
;
A
#
# COMPACT_ATOMS: atom_id res chain seq x y z
N VAL A 1 8.90 24.95 7.58
CA VAL A 1 7.89 24.07 8.22
C VAL A 1 8.23 22.63 7.88
N LEU A 2 8.27 21.78 8.90
CA LEU A 2 8.55 20.36 8.77
C LEU A 2 7.37 19.68 8.05
N SER A 3 7.64 19.00 6.94
CA SER A 3 6.61 18.38 6.10
C SER A 3 7.08 17.06 5.53
N TRP A 4 6.13 16.19 5.19
CA TRP A 4 6.41 14.93 4.52
C TRP A 4 6.41 15.09 3.00
N PHE A 5 7.33 14.41 2.33
CA PHE A 5 7.49 14.43 0.87
C PHE A 5 7.56 13.01 0.34
N ALA A 6 6.94 12.80 -0.83
CA ALA A 6 7.00 11.53 -1.52
C ALA A 6 8.25 11.43 -2.40
N VAL A 7 8.98 10.34 -2.27
CA VAL A 7 10.18 10.02 -3.05
C VAL A 7 9.91 8.77 -3.87
N MET A 8 10.04 8.88 -5.18
CA MET A 8 9.96 7.73 -6.09
C MET A 8 11.30 7.00 -6.10
N THR A 9 11.27 5.70 -5.93
CA THR A 9 12.44 4.84 -5.94
C THR A 9 12.57 4.06 -7.26
N LYS A 10 13.74 3.52 -7.50
CA LYS A 10 13.92 2.48 -8.51
C LYS A 10 13.19 1.21 -8.03
N PRO A 11 12.69 0.37 -8.97
CA PRO A 11 11.96 -0.84 -8.61
C PRO A 11 12.75 -1.73 -7.65
N ARG A 12 12.11 -2.16 -6.56
CA ARG A 12 12.67 -3.03 -5.52
C ARG A 12 13.86 -2.46 -4.75
N LEU A 13 14.11 -1.16 -4.86
CA LEU A 13 15.19 -0.49 -4.13
C LEU A 13 14.67 0.45 -3.03
N GLU A 14 13.42 0.30 -2.60
CA GLU A 14 12.78 1.12 -1.58
C GLU A 14 13.55 1.07 -0.25
N GLY A 15 13.88 -0.13 0.21
CA GLY A 15 14.65 -0.31 1.45
C GLY A 15 16.05 0.29 1.37
N GLN A 16 16.72 0.17 0.20
CA GLN A 16 18.01 0.79 -0.01
C GLN A 16 17.91 2.31 -0.02
N ALA A 17 16.90 2.86 -0.69
CA ALA A 17 16.64 4.29 -0.71
C ALA A 17 16.39 4.82 0.71
N GLN A 18 15.57 4.13 1.50
CA GLN A 18 15.33 4.47 2.90
C GLN A 18 16.62 4.57 3.71
N ILE A 19 17.50 3.56 3.62
CA ILE A 19 18.77 3.54 4.35
C ILE A 19 19.67 4.70 3.91
N CYS A 20 19.79 4.93 2.60
CA CYS A 20 20.66 5.98 2.07
C CYS A 20 20.15 7.40 2.37
N LEU A 21 18.83 7.60 2.36
CA LEU A 21 18.20 8.86 2.77
C LEU A 21 18.35 9.10 4.28
N GLY A 22 18.16 8.05 5.10
CA GLY A 22 18.36 8.12 6.54
C GLY A 22 19.79 8.52 6.91
N ARG A 23 20.81 8.01 6.18
CA ARG A 23 22.21 8.41 6.38
C ARG A 23 22.50 9.88 6.06
N GLN A 24 21.64 10.52 5.27
CA GLN A 24 21.70 11.95 4.98
C GLN A 24 20.94 12.81 6.00
N GLY A 25 20.40 12.18 7.05
CA GLY A 25 19.67 12.85 8.12
C GLY A 25 18.18 13.07 7.86
N PHE A 26 17.62 12.45 6.82
CA PHE A 26 16.16 12.48 6.63
C PHE A 26 15.48 11.47 7.53
N GLU A 27 14.41 11.87 8.21
CA GLU A 27 13.45 10.95 8.79
C GLU A 27 12.71 10.25 7.64
N CYS A 28 12.71 8.92 7.62
CA CYS A 28 12.18 8.16 6.49
C CYS A 28 11.09 7.19 6.95
N LEU A 29 10.00 7.12 6.19
CA LEU A 29 8.95 6.14 6.35
C LEU A 29 8.84 5.27 5.09
N PHE A 30 9.02 3.96 5.26
CA PHE A 30 8.80 2.94 4.23
C PHE A 30 7.76 1.94 4.74
N PRO A 31 6.47 2.18 4.49
CA PRO A 31 5.42 1.31 4.98
C PRO A 31 5.44 -0.02 4.24
N ARG A 32 5.49 -1.12 5.00
CA ARG A 32 5.47 -2.49 4.48
C ARG A 32 4.30 -3.26 5.05
N VAL A 33 3.83 -4.24 4.29
CA VAL A 33 2.75 -5.15 4.70
C VAL A 33 3.20 -6.58 4.59
N ARG A 34 2.60 -7.46 5.39
CA ARG A 34 2.71 -8.91 5.23
C ARG A 34 1.43 -9.44 4.61
N ARG A 35 1.57 -10.21 3.55
CA ARG A 35 0.44 -10.90 2.90
C ARG A 35 0.68 -12.39 2.90
N SER A 36 -0.34 -13.14 3.26
CA SER A 36 -0.35 -14.59 3.04
C SER A 36 -0.76 -14.85 1.60
N VAL A 37 0.13 -15.46 0.83
CA VAL A 37 -0.11 -15.80 -0.57
C VAL A 37 0.03 -17.30 -0.77
N ARG A 38 -0.78 -17.85 -1.67
CA ARG A 38 -0.70 -19.27 -2.03
C ARG A 38 0.45 -19.47 -3.02
N ALA A 39 1.38 -20.33 -2.67
CA ALA A 39 2.46 -20.79 -3.54
C ALA A 39 2.29 -22.28 -3.86
N ALA A 40 3.09 -22.81 -4.76
CA ALA A 40 3.07 -24.25 -5.10
C ALA A 40 3.31 -25.17 -3.88
N THR A 41 4.06 -24.71 -2.89
CA THR A 41 4.42 -25.42 -1.65
C THR A 41 3.45 -25.17 -0.49
N GLY A 42 2.34 -24.42 -0.69
CA GLY A 42 1.37 -24.06 0.35
C GLY A 42 1.26 -22.56 0.58
N MET A 43 0.75 -22.17 1.75
CA MET A 43 0.64 -20.76 2.13
C MET A 43 2.00 -20.24 2.59
N ILE A 44 2.45 -19.14 2.00
CA ILE A 44 3.66 -18.43 2.39
C ILE A 44 3.34 -16.97 2.75
N VAL A 45 4.12 -16.40 3.65
CA VAL A 45 4.03 -14.97 3.99
C VAL A 45 5.03 -14.20 3.14
N ARG A 46 4.52 -13.24 2.37
CA ARG A 46 5.36 -12.28 1.64
C ARG A 46 5.32 -10.92 2.29
N THR A 47 6.49 -10.30 2.33
CA THR A 47 6.63 -8.90 2.69
C THR A 47 6.61 -8.06 1.43
N GLU A 48 5.74 -7.08 1.39
CA GLU A 48 5.56 -6.19 0.24
C GLU A 48 5.57 -4.73 0.70
N SER A 49 5.97 -3.83 -0.21
CA SER A 49 5.76 -2.40 0.01
C SER A 49 4.26 -2.09 -0.02
N LEU A 50 3.78 -1.27 0.91
CA LEU A 50 2.40 -0.76 0.86
C LEU A 50 2.19 0.16 -0.34
N PHE A 51 3.21 0.96 -0.67
CA PHE A 51 3.26 1.82 -1.84
C PHE A 51 4.48 1.44 -2.69
N PRO A 52 4.34 0.52 -3.66
CA PRO A 52 5.47 0.09 -4.49
C PRO A 52 6.15 1.28 -5.17
N ARG A 53 7.48 1.33 -5.06
CA ARG A 53 8.33 2.40 -5.58
C ARG A 53 8.22 3.75 -4.86
N TYR A 54 7.64 3.81 -3.66
CA TYR A 54 7.59 5.04 -2.89
C TYR A 54 8.13 4.84 -1.47
N VAL A 55 8.88 5.84 -1.03
CA VAL A 55 9.23 6.07 0.37
C VAL A 55 8.88 7.51 0.69
N PHE A 56 8.64 7.80 1.95
CA PHE A 56 8.34 9.14 2.41
C PHE A 56 9.51 9.66 3.24
N ILE A 57 9.84 10.93 3.08
CA ILE A 57 10.84 11.62 3.89
C ILE A 57 10.20 12.82 4.57
N ARG A 58 10.64 13.09 5.81
CA ARG A 58 10.24 14.28 6.55
C ARG A 58 11.39 15.27 6.56
N SER A 59 11.12 16.50 6.19
CA SER A 59 12.12 17.55 6.15
C SER A 59 11.49 18.94 6.24
N ASP A 60 12.27 19.88 6.71
CA ASP A 60 12.00 21.32 6.52
C ASP A 60 12.92 21.85 5.42
N PRO A 61 12.39 22.16 4.22
CA PRO A 61 13.21 22.63 3.11
C PRO A 61 13.94 23.95 3.37
N SER A 62 13.52 24.70 4.40
CA SER A 62 14.22 25.93 4.83
C SER A 62 15.49 25.63 5.61
N LEU A 63 15.58 24.45 6.23
CA LEU A 63 16.71 24.04 7.07
C LEU A 63 17.58 22.96 6.42
N GLN A 64 16.96 22.08 5.62
CA GLN A 64 17.62 20.95 4.97
C GLN A 64 17.24 20.89 3.47
N SER A 65 18.24 21.03 2.61
CA SER A 65 18.03 20.97 1.17
C SER A 65 17.53 19.60 0.71
N LEU A 66 16.51 19.59 -0.14
CA LEU A 66 16.00 18.39 -0.83
C LEU A 66 16.79 18.04 -2.10
N ALA A 67 17.75 18.85 -2.52
CA ALA A 67 18.51 18.65 -3.77
C ALA A 67 19.28 17.30 -3.79
N PRO A 68 19.90 16.83 -2.69
CA PRO A 68 20.61 15.55 -2.67
C PRO A 68 19.71 14.32 -2.85
N VAL A 69 18.40 14.44 -2.58
CA VAL A 69 17.47 13.31 -2.64
C VAL A 69 17.51 12.62 -4.01
N ARG A 70 17.51 13.40 -5.11
CA ARG A 70 17.49 12.86 -6.47
C ARG A 70 18.75 12.07 -6.86
N SER A 71 19.89 12.33 -6.21
CA SER A 71 21.16 11.65 -6.45
C SER A 71 21.43 10.52 -5.45
N THR A 72 20.49 10.26 -4.55
CA THR A 72 20.60 9.20 -3.56
C THR A 72 20.43 7.83 -4.22
N ARG A 73 21.28 6.88 -3.82
CA ARG A 73 21.22 5.51 -4.34
C ARG A 73 19.87 4.86 -4.03
N GLY A 74 19.24 4.28 -5.06
CA GLY A 74 17.91 3.68 -4.97
C GLY A 74 16.77 4.65 -5.26
N VAL A 75 17.04 5.96 -5.26
CA VAL A 75 16.05 6.98 -5.63
C VAL A 75 15.99 7.15 -7.15
N SER A 76 14.79 7.31 -7.67
CA SER A 76 14.54 7.72 -9.05
C SER A 76 14.33 9.22 -9.14
N SER A 77 13.42 9.76 -8.32
CA SER A 77 13.12 11.20 -8.29
C SER A 77 12.40 11.59 -7.00
N LEU A 78 12.46 12.87 -6.66
CA LEU A 78 11.52 13.48 -5.73
C LEU A 78 10.22 13.78 -6.50
N VAL A 79 9.08 13.36 -5.97
CA VAL A 79 7.78 13.62 -6.61
C VAL A 79 7.48 15.13 -6.58
N ARG A 80 7.01 15.66 -7.70
CA ARG A 80 6.70 17.08 -7.85
C ARG A 80 5.37 17.29 -8.54
N PHE A 81 4.66 18.34 -8.13
CA PHE A 81 3.50 18.87 -8.84
C PHE A 81 3.74 20.34 -9.15
N GLY A 82 3.57 20.74 -10.42
CA GLY A 82 3.81 22.11 -10.84
C GLY A 82 5.22 22.65 -10.55
N GLY A 83 6.23 21.76 -10.51
CA GLY A 83 7.61 22.15 -10.17
C GLY A 83 7.95 22.10 -8.68
N GLU A 84 6.97 22.12 -7.80
CA GLU A 84 7.16 22.08 -6.36
C GLU A 84 7.18 20.62 -5.83
N PRO A 85 7.98 20.31 -4.78
CA PRO A 85 7.95 19.00 -4.13
C PRO A 85 6.56 18.65 -3.64
N ALA A 86 6.11 17.42 -3.93
CA ALA A 86 4.80 16.93 -3.51
C ALA A 86 4.78 16.71 -1.99
N CYS A 87 4.10 17.59 -1.28
CA CYS A 87 3.86 17.48 0.13
C CYS A 87 2.75 16.45 0.40
N VAL A 88 3.00 15.51 1.32
CA VAL A 88 2.03 14.53 1.79
C VAL A 88 1.39 15.05 3.08
N PRO A 89 0.06 15.12 3.16
CA PRO A 89 -0.62 15.57 4.37
C PRO A 89 -0.22 14.74 5.60
N GLU A 90 0.01 15.39 6.73
CA GLU A 90 0.42 14.75 7.99
C GLU A 90 -0.60 13.68 8.40
N GLU A 91 -1.91 13.93 8.21
CA GLU A 91 -2.98 13.00 8.58
C GLU A 91 -2.91 11.68 7.80
N VAL A 92 -2.36 11.70 6.58
CA VAL A 92 -2.16 10.48 5.78
C VAL A 92 -1.06 9.64 6.41
N ILE A 93 0.06 10.26 6.77
CA ILE A 93 1.19 9.60 7.41
C ILE A 93 0.79 9.08 8.80
N GLU A 94 0.11 9.88 9.60
CA GLU A 94 -0.38 9.47 10.92
C GLU A 94 -1.30 8.24 10.82
N ARG A 95 -2.23 8.21 9.87
CA ARG A 95 -3.08 7.02 9.63
C ARG A 95 -2.29 5.77 9.29
N ILE A 96 -1.22 5.91 8.53
CA ILE A 96 -0.33 4.79 8.22
C ILE A 96 0.38 4.33 9.50
N CYS A 97 0.97 5.27 10.24
CA CYS A 97 1.71 4.98 11.47
C CYS A 97 0.83 4.36 12.56
N GLN A 98 -0.41 4.83 12.72
CA GLN A 98 -1.38 4.25 13.68
C GLN A 98 -1.71 2.79 13.40
N ARG A 99 -1.53 2.34 12.16
CA ARG A 99 -1.76 0.95 11.75
C ARG A 99 -0.49 0.11 11.73
N MET A 100 0.66 0.73 11.97
CA MET A 100 1.90 -0.01 12.08
C MET A 100 1.94 -0.76 13.42
N ASP A 101 2.31 -2.02 13.35
CA ASP A 101 2.56 -2.81 14.55
C ASP A 101 3.79 -2.26 15.26
N PRO A 102 3.73 -1.94 16.56
CA PRO A 102 4.85 -1.39 17.29
C PRO A 102 6.03 -2.36 17.43
N ASP A 103 5.76 -3.68 17.36
CA ASP A 103 6.80 -4.70 17.56
C ASP A 103 7.59 -4.99 16.28
N ASP A 104 6.93 -5.00 15.12
CA ASP A 104 7.56 -5.40 13.87
C ASP A 104 7.56 -4.32 12.78
N GLY A 105 6.83 -3.21 12.98
CA GLY A 105 6.77 -2.07 12.07
C GLY A 105 6.01 -2.32 10.76
N PHE A 106 5.26 -3.43 10.65
CA PHE A 106 4.42 -3.69 9.49
C PHE A 106 3.04 -3.05 9.63
N VAL A 107 2.52 -2.50 8.53
CA VAL A 107 1.17 -1.95 8.49
C VAL A 107 0.15 -3.10 8.52
N LYS A 108 -0.78 -3.04 9.48
CA LYS A 108 -1.92 -3.97 9.53
C LYS A 108 -2.92 -3.60 8.45
N LEU A 109 -3.11 -4.50 7.49
CA LEU A 109 -4.19 -4.37 6.52
C LEU A 109 -5.51 -4.67 7.22
N ILE A 110 -6.42 -3.71 7.19
CA ILE A 110 -7.78 -3.94 7.67
C ILE A 110 -8.47 -4.81 6.62
N ALA A 111 -8.75 -6.06 6.98
CA ALA A 111 -9.67 -6.84 6.20
C ALA A 111 -11.01 -6.10 6.16
N PRO A 112 -11.66 -5.97 4.99
CA PRO A 112 -13.00 -5.40 4.95
C PRO A 112 -13.90 -6.17 5.91
N ASP A 113 -14.67 -5.43 6.71
CA ASP A 113 -15.71 -6.03 7.55
C ASP A 113 -16.79 -6.56 6.59
N LEU A 114 -16.67 -7.84 6.28
CA LEU A 114 -17.47 -8.50 5.26
C LEU A 114 -18.74 -9.06 5.91
N HIS A 115 -19.84 -8.34 5.74
CA HIS A 115 -21.17 -8.84 6.04
C HIS A 115 -22.07 -8.77 4.78
N PRO A 116 -23.09 -9.60 4.66
CA PRO A 116 -23.97 -9.63 3.50
C PRO A 116 -24.47 -8.24 3.10
N GLY A 117 -24.35 -7.90 1.82
CA GLY A 117 -24.76 -6.61 1.27
C GLY A 117 -23.66 -5.55 1.20
N VAL A 118 -22.46 -5.80 1.75
CA VAL A 118 -21.35 -4.85 1.69
C VAL A 118 -20.78 -4.78 0.27
N PRO A 119 -20.67 -3.56 -0.31
CA PRO A 119 -19.96 -3.40 -1.58
C PRO A 119 -18.45 -3.63 -1.38
N VAL A 120 -17.87 -4.41 -2.28
CA VAL A 120 -16.46 -4.75 -2.29
C VAL A 120 -15.86 -4.54 -3.67
N ARG A 121 -14.55 -4.25 -3.72
CA ARG A 121 -13.82 -4.15 -4.98
C ARG A 121 -12.93 -5.37 -5.15
N ILE A 122 -12.98 -5.96 -6.33
CA ILE A 122 -12.13 -7.10 -6.70
C ILE A 122 -10.82 -6.53 -7.23
N ASN A 123 -9.70 -6.94 -6.65
CA ASN A 123 -8.37 -6.42 -6.99
C ASN A 123 -7.49 -7.44 -7.72
N GLU A 124 -7.89 -8.70 -7.76
CA GLU A 124 -7.10 -9.77 -8.39
C GLU A 124 -7.95 -10.69 -9.26
N GLY A 125 -7.32 -11.32 -10.24
CA GLY A 125 -7.94 -12.30 -11.13
C GLY A 125 -8.70 -11.68 -12.30
N ALA A 126 -9.50 -12.52 -12.96
CA ALA A 126 -10.23 -12.15 -14.18
C ALA A 126 -11.26 -11.03 -13.99
N PHE A 127 -11.71 -10.79 -12.78
CA PHE A 127 -12.70 -9.76 -12.41
C PHE A 127 -12.07 -8.54 -11.75
N SER A 128 -10.75 -8.40 -11.79
CA SER A 128 -10.04 -7.27 -11.19
C SER A 128 -10.55 -5.92 -11.69
N GLY A 129 -10.76 -4.98 -10.79
CA GLY A 129 -11.27 -3.64 -11.08
C GLY A 129 -12.81 -3.54 -11.07
N LEU A 130 -13.54 -4.64 -10.94
CA LEU A 130 -15.00 -4.63 -10.84
C LEU A 130 -15.45 -4.50 -9.38
N ASP A 131 -16.62 -3.88 -9.21
CA ASP A 131 -17.31 -3.80 -7.94
C ASP A 131 -18.35 -4.93 -7.83
N ALA A 132 -18.47 -5.52 -6.67
CA ALA A 132 -19.39 -6.60 -6.37
C ALA A 132 -20.01 -6.42 -4.98
N ILE A 133 -21.04 -7.19 -4.68
CA ILE A 133 -21.67 -7.23 -3.35
C ILE A 133 -21.24 -8.51 -2.64
N PHE A 134 -20.79 -8.40 -1.42
CA PHE A 134 -20.48 -9.56 -0.61
C PHE A 134 -21.77 -10.30 -0.21
N VAL A 135 -21.80 -11.61 -0.40
CA VAL A 135 -22.96 -12.46 -0.08
C VAL A 135 -22.71 -13.31 1.15
N ALA A 136 -21.63 -14.07 1.15
CA ALA A 136 -21.33 -14.98 2.27
C ALA A 136 -19.86 -15.42 2.28
N HIS A 137 -19.40 -15.84 3.46
CA HIS A 137 -18.18 -16.60 3.58
C HIS A 137 -18.39 -18.03 3.07
N HIS A 138 -17.34 -18.59 2.48
CA HIS A 138 -17.31 -19.97 2.02
C HIS A 138 -16.10 -20.67 2.67
N PRO A 139 -16.11 -21.99 2.91
CA PRO A 139 -14.93 -22.73 3.34
C PRO A 139 -13.70 -22.43 2.47
N ASP A 140 -12.50 -22.75 2.96
CA ASP A 140 -11.21 -22.54 2.27
C ASP A 140 -10.85 -21.08 1.99
N GLN A 141 -11.24 -20.17 2.89
CA GLN A 141 -10.97 -18.73 2.77
C GLN A 141 -11.47 -18.13 1.45
N ARG A 142 -12.56 -18.62 0.94
CA ARG A 142 -13.27 -18.07 -0.20
C ARG A 142 -14.45 -17.21 0.23
N VAL A 143 -14.90 -16.40 -0.69
CA VAL A 143 -16.07 -15.54 -0.52
C VAL A 143 -16.98 -15.66 -1.72
N ARG A 144 -18.28 -15.61 -1.46
CA ARG A 144 -19.30 -15.56 -2.48
C ARG A 144 -19.70 -14.11 -2.70
N LEU A 145 -19.64 -13.68 -3.95
CA LEU A 145 -19.92 -12.30 -4.35
C LEU A 145 -21.01 -12.30 -5.41
N LEU A 146 -21.85 -11.27 -5.37
CA LEU A 146 -22.82 -10.99 -6.42
C LEU A 146 -22.22 -9.91 -7.33
N LEU A 147 -22.01 -10.25 -8.58
CA LEU A 147 -21.43 -9.38 -9.59
C LEU A 147 -22.52 -9.01 -10.62
N SER A 148 -22.74 -7.72 -10.83
CA SER A 148 -23.62 -7.24 -11.88
C SER A 148 -22.83 -7.04 -13.18
N MET A 149 -23.16 -7.82 -14.20
CA MET A 149 -22.52 -7.74 -15.52
C MET A 149 -23.59 -7.76 -16.61
N LEU A 150 -23.54 -6.78 -17.51
CA LEU A 150 -24.40 -6.71 -18.70
C LEU A 150 -25.90 -6.87 -18.41
N GLY A 151 -26.35 -6.27 -17.29
CA GLY A 151 -27.78 -6.32 -16.89
C GLY A 151 -28.22 -7.62 -16.23
N SER A 152 -27.30 -8.54 -15.95
CA SER A 152 -27.57 -9.74 -15.16
C SER A 152 -26.68 -9.81 -13.92
N GLU A 153 -27.25 -10.32 -12.83
CA GLU A 153 -26.53 -10.60 -11.61
C GLU A 153 -26.05 -12.04 -11.60
N ARG A 154 -24.78 -12.25 -11.25
CA ARG A 154 -24.19 -13.58 -11.15
C ARG A 154 -23.42 -13.73 -9.85
N GLU A 155 -23.64 -14.85 -9.19
CA GLU A 155 -22.79 -15.23 -8.05
C GLU A 155 -21.47 -15.82 -8.56
N ILE A 156 -20.37 -15.33 -7.99
CA ILE A 156 -19.02 -15.82 -8.22
C ILE A 156 -18.37 -16.21 -6.91
N LEU A 157 -17.45 -17.14 -6.97
CA LEU A 157 -16.68 -17.60 -5.82
C LEU A 157 -15.21 -17.23 -6.04
N LEU A 158 -14.68 -16.37 -5.18
CA LEU A 158 -13.29 -15.91 -5.25
C LEU A 158 -12.57 -16.17 -3.92
N PRO A 159 -11.23 -16.28 -3.95
CA PRO A 159 -10.44 -16.22 -2.73
C PRO A 159 -10.68 -14.89 -2.01
N ARG A 160 -10.75 -14.91 -0.68
CA ARG A 160 -10.88 -13.67 0.12
C ARG A 160 -9.75 -12.67 -0.16
N SER A 161 -8.54 -13.18 -0.48
CA SER A 161 -7.38 -12.38 -0.86
C SER A 161 -7.59 -11.54 -2.13
N ALA A 162 -8.52 -11.93 -3.01
CA ALA A 162 -8.84 -11.18 -4.23
C ALA A 162 -9.60 -9.88 -3.96
N LEU A 163 -10.12 -9.68 -2.73
CA LEU A 163 -10.77 -8.45 -2.32
C LEU A 163 -9.75 -7.44 -1.84
N GLY A 164 -9.96 -6.18 -2.19
CA GLY A 164 -9.11 -5.07 -1.74
C GLY A 164 -9.15 -4.92 -0.22
N ALA A 165 -7.97 -4.86 0.39
CA ALA A 165 -7.84 -4.38 1.76
C ALA A 165 -8.01 -2.86 1.77
N ARG A 166 -8.78 -2.33 2.71
CA ARG A 166 -8.85 -0.89 2.96
C ARG A 166 -7.67 -0.48 3.85
N ILE A 167 -7.03 0.58 3.46
CA ILE A 167 -6.01 1.27 4.27
C ILE A 167 -6.69 2.25 5.20
#